data_7ca3be1d2779c1451f856fa463c157f7
#
_entry.id   7ca3be1d2779c1451f856fa463c157f7
#
_cell.length_a   1.000
_cell.length_b   1.000
_cell.length_c   1.000
_cell.angle_alpha   90.00
_cell.angle_beta   90.00
_cell.angle_gamma   90.00
#
_symmetry.space_group_name_H-M   'P 1'
#
loop_
_entity.id
_entity.type
_entity.pdbx_description
1 polymer ?
#
loop_
_entity_poly.entity_id
_entity_poly.type
_entity_poly.pdbx_seq_one_letter_code
_entity_poly.pdbx_strand_id
1 'polypeptide(L)'
;LSSAVRLQVGAIVVKDDRIISIGYNGMPSGWDNCCEEVLREDEVGFQVTKTKPEVLHAEANAITKLARSSESGLGATIFVTHSPCIECAKLIYQSGISTVYYKTSYRNDDGINFLKKSKVEVIKNG
;
A
#
# COMPACT_ATOMS: atom_id res chain seq x y z
N LEU A 1 -0.23 4.99 -12.26
CA LEU A 1 0.93 4.17 -11.97
C LEU A 1 1.70 4.70 -10.77
N SER A 2 2.51 3.85 -10.18
CA SER A 2 3.30 4.23 -9.02
C SER A 2 4.40 5.22 -9.41
N SER A 3 4.60 6.25 -8.58
CA SER A 3 5.68 7.22 -8.73
C SER A 3 6.92 6.89 -7.90
N ALA A 4 6.95 5.77 -7.20
CA ALA A 4 8.14 5.32 -6.50
C ALA A 4 9.18 4.85 -7.50
N VAL A 5 10.43 5.27 -7.31
CA VAL A 5 11.49 5.00 -8.28
C VAL A 5 11.88 3.52 -8.31
N ARG A 6 11.94 2.88 -7.14
CA ARG A 6 12.48 1.52 -7.03
C ARG A 6 11.42 0.44 -6.94
N LEU A 7 10.21 0.76 -6.52
CA LEU A 7 9.18 -0.22 -6.25
C LEU A 7 7.85 0.27 -6.78
N GLN A 8 7.35 -0.45 -7.79
CA GLN A 8 6.05 -0.16 -8.38
C GLN A 8 4.98 -0.91 -7.58
N VAL A 9 4.30 -0.22 -6.68
CA VAL A 9 3.28 -0.81 -5.82
C VAL A 9 1.94 -0.15 -6.08
N GLY A 10 0.92 -0.98 -6.23
CA GLY A 10 -0.45 -0.52 -6.42
C GLY A 10 -1.41 -1.23 -5.49
N ALA A 11 -2.54 -0.60 -5.25
CA ALA A 11 -3.62 -1.16 -4.46
C ALA A 11 -4.96 -0.78 -5.08
N ILE A 12 -5.88 -1.74 -5.13
CA ILE A 12 -7.23 -1.52 -5.67
C ILE A 12 -8.23 -2.03 -4.65
N VAL A 13 -9.20 -1.19 -4.28
CA VAL A 13 -10.28 -1.60 -3.38
C VAL A 13 -11.54 -1.84 -4.20
N VAL A 14 -12.12 -3.02 -4.03
CA VAL A 14 -13.29 -3.47 -4.80
C VAL A 14 -14.43 -3.82 -3.84
N LYS A 15 -15.63 -3.40 -4.18
CA LYS A 15 -16.84 -3.72 -3.42
C LYS A 15 -18.01 -3.81 -4.38
N ASP A 16 -18.84 -4.85 -4.23
CA ASP A 16 -20.03 -5.06 -5.07
C ASP A 16 -19.67 -5.02 -6.57
N ASP A 17 -18.61 -5.73 -6.93
CA ASP A 17 -18.09 -5.82 -8.30
C ASP A 17 -17.67 -4.48 -8.92
N ARG A 18 -17.41 -3.46 -8.07
CA ARG A 18 -16.96 -2.14 -8.53
C ARG A 18 -15.63 -1.79 -7.88
N ILE A 19 -14.75 -1.15 -8.63
CA ILE A 19 -13.56 -0.51 -8.06
C ILE A 19 -14.01 0.78 -7.37
N ILE A 20 -13.78 0.87 -6.07
CA ILE A 20 -14.16 2.04 -5.29
C ILE A 20 -12.97 2.92 -4.89
N SER A 21 -11.76 2.42 -5.03
CA SER A 21 -10.56 3.23 -4.81
C SER A 21 -9.35 2.58 -5.45
N ILE A 22 -8.39 3.42 -5.85
CA ILE A 22 -7.11 2.97 -6.39
C ILE A 22 -6.02 3.81 -5.73
N GLY A 23 -4.95 3.15 -5.30
CA GLY A 23 -3.80 3.82 -4.71
C GLY A 23 -2.50 3.34 -5.32
N TYR A 24 -1.51 4.23 -5.33
CA TYR A 24 -0.15 3.93 -5.76
C TYR A 24 0.81 4.48 -4.71
N ASN A 25 2.02 3.96 -4.66
CA ASN A 25 3.08 4.62 -3.93
C ASN A 25 3.31 6.00 -4.56
N GLY A 26 3.31 7.02 -3.75
CA GLY A 26 3.50 8.37 -4.26
C GLY A 26 3.48 9.42 -3.17
N MET A 27 3.83 10.65 -3.54
CA MET A 27 3.74 11.78 -2.64
C MET A 27 2.29 12.18 -2.43
N PRO A 28 1.98 12.84 -1.30
CA PRO A 28 0.63 13.38 -1.10
C PRO A 28 0.20 14.27 -2.26
N SER A 29 -1.11 14.37 -2.45
CA SER A 29 -1.69 15.17 -3.52
C SER A 29 -1.17 16.60 -3.48
N GLY A 30 -0.67 17.10 -4.61
CA GLY A 30 -0.09 18.43 -4.71
C GLY A 30 1.40 18.53 -4.40
N TRP A 31 2.02 17.43 -3.99
CA TRP A 31 3.46 17.39 -3.70
C TRP A 31 4.23 16.91 -4.93
N ASP A 32 5.54 17.20 -4.94
CA ASP A 32 6.46 16.65 -5.93
C ASP A 32 6.47 15.11 -5.84
N ASN A 33 6.43 14.44 -6.98
CA ASN A 33 6.41 12.98 -7.06
C ASN A 33 7.77 12.31 -6.93
N CYS A 34 8.80 13.04 -6.49
CA CYS A 34 10.09 12.43 -6.20
C CYS A 34 10.00 11.65 -4.88
N CYS A 35 9.83 10.34 -4.97
CA CYS A 35 9.53 9.48 -3.82
C CYS A 35 10.74 9.04 -3.02
N GLU A 36 11.93 9.20 -3.55
CA GLU A 36 13.17 8.78 -2.88
C GLU A 36 14.17 9.91 -2.81
N GLU A 37 14.97 9.90 -1.76
CA GLU A 37 16.04 10.88 -1.58
C GLU A 37 17.40 10.18 -1.56
N VAL A 38 18.41 10.87 -2.06
CA VAL A 38 19.78 10.36 -2.01
C VAL A 38 20.32 10.56 -0.60
N LEU A 39 20.71 9.46 0.06
CA LEU A 39 21.30 9.50 1.40
C LEU A 39 22.79 9.82 1.34
N ARG A 40 23.50 9.23 0.36
CA ARG A 40 24.95 9.41 0.18
C ARG A 40 25.36 8.74 -1.13
N GLU A 41 26.56 9.04 -1.57
CA GLU A 41 27.24 8.27 -2.60
C GLU A 41 28.27 7.37 -1.92
N ASP A 42 28.42 6.13 -2.43
CA ASP A 42 29.46 5.25 -1.94
C ASP A 42 30.79 5.53 -2.66
N GLU A 43 31.84 4.77 -2.31
CA GLU A 43 33.19 4.99 -2.83
C GLU A 43 33.30 4.77 -4.34
N VAL A 44 32.40 4.03 -4.95
CA VAL A 44 32.42 3.79 -6.40
C VAL A 44 31.36 4.63 -7.13
N GLY A 45 30.71 5.55 -6.44
CA GLY A 45 29.78 6.49 -7.04
C GLY A 45 28.34 6.04 -7.12
N PHE A 46 27.98 4.92 -6.50
CA PHE A 46 26.58 4.51 -6.42
C PHE A 46 25.85 5.32 -5.37
N GLN A 47 24.63 5.71 -5.69
CA GLN A 47 23.79 6.45 -4.76
C GLN A 47 23.06 5.50 -3.82
N VAL A 48 23.05 5.84 -2.54
CA VAL A 48 22.25 5.15 -1.55
C VAL A 48 20.97 5.95 -1.34
N THR A 49 19.81 5.33 -1.61
CA THR A 49 18.52 6.01 -1.55
C THR A 49 17.58 5.31 -0.57
N LYS A 50 16.59 6.05 -0.10
CA LYS A 50 15.46 5.49 0.63
C LYS A 50 14.20 6.25 0.23
N THR A 51 13.04 5.63 0.48
CA THR A 51 11.75 6.27 0.28
C THR A 51 11.61 7.43 1.27
N LYS A 52 11.22 8.61 0.78
CA LYS A 52 11.01 9.78 1.62
C LYS A 52 9.88 9.54 2.62
N PRO A 53 9.96 10.11 3.84
CA PRO A 53 8.90 9.93 4.83
C PRO A 53 7.52 10.42 4.36
N GLU A 54 7.49 11.37 3.43
CA GLU A 54 6.24 11.92 2.91
C GLU A 54 5.52 11.00 1.94
N VAL A 55 6.20 9.95 1.44
CA VAL A 55 5.60 9.03 0.47
C VAL A 55 4.52 8.18 1.13
N LEU A 56 3.36 8.16 0.51
CA LEU A 56 2.26 7.31 0.94
C LEU A 56 2.41 5.92 0.35
N HIS A 57 2.19 4.90 1.16
CA HIS A 57 2.07 3.55 0.64
C HIS A 57 0.79 3.42 -0.18
N ALA A 58 0.79 2.53 -1.17
CA ALA A 58 -0.35 2.34 -2.05
C ALA A 58 -1.63 2.02 -1.28
N GLU A 59 -1.55 1.15 -0.28
CA GLU A 59 -2.69 0.77 0.54
C GLU A 59 -3.24 1.96 1.33
N ALA A 60 -2.35 2.70 1.98
CA ALA A 60 -2.74 3.89 2.75
C ALA A 60 -3.38 4.92 1.83
N ASN A 61 -2.82 5.11 0.63
CA ASN A 61 -3.35 6.04 -0.34
C ASN A 61 -4.76 5.64 -0.78
N ALA A 62 -4.98 4.36 -1.10
CA ALA A 62 -6.29 3.88 -1.51
C ALA A 62 -7.33 4.04 -0.38
N ILE A 63 -6.96 3.70 0.84
CA ILE A 63 -7.86 3.77 2.00
C ILE A 63 -8.21 5.21 2.37
N THR A 64 -7.22 6.09 2.37
CA THR A 64 -7.48 7.50 2.73
C THR A 64 -8.32 8.21 1.67
N LYS A 65 -8.23 7.80 0.41
CA LYS A 65 -9.13 8.31 -0.62
C LYS A 65 -10.58 7.92 -0.35
N LEU A 66 -10.82 6.72 0.20
CA LEU A 66 -12.17 6.32 0.61
C LEU A 66 -12.73 7.26 1.67
N ALA A 67 -11.88 7.71 2.60
CA ALA A 67 -12.30 8.62 3.65
C ALA A 67 -12.77 9.99 3.12
N ARG A 68 -12.35 10.36 1.92
CA ARG A 68 -12.75 11.60 1.25
C ARG A 68 -13.90 11.40 0.26
N SER A 69 -14.40 10.18 0.14
CA SER A 69 -15.47 9.83 -0.78
C SER A 69 -16.72 9.43 -0.01
N SER A 70 -17.78 9.10 -0.73
CA SER A 70 -18.99 8.56 -0.14
C SER A 70 -18.94 7.03 0.00
N GLU A 71 -17.85 6.39 -0.41
CA GLU A 71 -17.70 4.94 -0.34
C GLU A 71 -17.13 4.50 1.00
N SER A 72 -17.39 3.25 1.36
CA SER A 72 -16.88 2.65 2.59
C SER A 72 -16.10 1.39 2.26
N GLY A 73 -15.01 1.15 3.01
CA GLY A 73 -14.24 -0.08 2.89
C GLY A 73 -14.89 -1.27 3.59
N LEU A 74 -15.98 -1.06 4.33
CA LEU A 74 -16.62 -2.13 5.10
C LEU A 74 -17.05 -3.29 4.21
N GLY A 75 -16.49 -4.48 4.47
CA GLY A 75 -16.77 -5.68 3.68
C GLY A 75 -16.11 -5.71 2.32
N ALA A 76 -15.30 -4.73 1.99
CA ALA A 76 -14.62 -4.67 0.69
C ALA A 76 -13.45 -5.63 0.61
N THR A 77 -12.91 -5.78 -0.60
CA THR A 77 -11.69 -6.55 -0.89
C THR A 77 -10.62 -5.59 -1.39
N ILE A 78 -9.40 -5.74 -0.91
CA ILE A 78 -8.26 -4.99 -1.45
C ILE A 78 -7.31 -5.93 -2.17
N PHE A 79 -6.88 -5.53 -3.36
CA PHE A 79 -5.87 -6.22 -4.15
C PHE A 79 -4.60 -5.38 -4.11
N VAL A 80 -3.50 -5.96 -3.66
CA VAL A 80 -2.22 -5.26 -3.55
C VAL A 80 -1.14 -6.04 -4.29
N THR A 81 -0.19 -5.32 -4.87
CA THR A 81 0.91 -5.98 -5.58
C THR A 81 1.88 -6.66 -4.61
N HIS A 82 2.11 -6.06 -3.46
CA HIS A 82 2.99 -6.63 -2.43
C HIS A 82 2.23 -6.74 -1.12
N SER A 83 2.57 -7.74 -0.30
CA SER A 83 1.93 -7.91 1.00
C SER A 83 2.10 -6.64 1.85
N PRO A 84 1.05 -6.23 2.58
CA PRO A 84 1.11 -4.98 3.34
C PRO A 84 2.07 -5.05 4.52
N CYS A 85 2.72 -3.93 4.82
CA CYS A 85 3.47 -3.80 6.06
C CYS A 85 2.51 -3.72 7.23
N ILE A 86 3.04 -3.79 8.45
CA ILE A 86 2.19 -3.79 9.65
C ILE A 86 1.33 -2.53 9.75
N GLU A 87 1.87 -1.37 9.39
CA GLU A 87 1.11 -0.11 9.45
C GLU A 87 -0.06 -0.11 8.47
N CYS A 88 0.18 -0.55 7.24
CA CYS A 88 -0.90 -0.66 6.25
C CYS A 88 -1.90 -1.74 6.61
N ALA A 89 -1.45 -2.84 7.21
CA ALA A 89 -2.36 -3.90 7.67
C ALA A 89 -3.34 -3.38 8.72
N LYS A 90 -2.86 -2.54 9.64
CA LYS A 90 -3.73 -1.90 10.64
C LYS A 90 -4.80 -1.03 9.97
N LEU A 91 -4.41 -0.26 8.97
CA LEU A 91 -5.35 0.59 8.23
C LEU A 91 -6.39 -0.24 7.49
N ILE A 92 -5.96 -1.33 6.87
CA ILE A 92 -6.86 -2.26 6.17
C ILE A 92 -7.91 -2.80 7.14
N TYR A 93 -7.46 -3.29 8.28
CA TYR A 93 -8.37 -3.82 9.29
C TYR A 93 -9.36 -2.76 9.79
N GLN A 94 -8.84 -1.58 10.14
CA GLN A 94 -9.67 -0.50 10.68
C GLN A 94 -10.66 0.08 9.67
N SER A 95 -10.37 -0.04 8.38
CA SER A 95 -11.29 0.42 7.34
C SER A 95 -12.45 -0.56 7.10
N GLY A 96 -12.42 -1.73 7.72
CA GLY A 96 -13.47 -2.73 7.56
C GLY A 96 -13.30 -3.65 6.37
N ILE A 97 -12.19 -3.56 5.66
CA ILE A 97 -11.88 -4.46 4.54
C ILE A 97 -11.80 -5.88 5.07
N SER A 98 -12.49 -6.80 4.41
CA SER A 98 -12.62 -8.18 4.88
C SER A 98 -11.66 -9.17 4.21
N THR A 99 -11.13 -8.84 3.05
CA THR A 99 -10.30 -9.75 2.27
C THR A 99 -9.15 -9.00 1.61
N VAL A 100 -7.97 -9.60 1.67
CA VAL A 100 -6.75 -9.06 1.06
C VAL A 100 -6.18 -10.09 0.10
N TYR A 101 -5.99 -9.70 -1.15
CA TYR A 101 -5.24 -10.48 -2.13
C TYR A 101 -3.90 -9.78 -2.37
N TYR A 102 -2.80 -10.52 -2.31
CA TYR A 102 -1.49 -9.96 -2.64
C TYR A 102 -0.74 -10.89 -3.59
N LYS A 103 0.14 -10.32 -4.40
CA LYS A 103 0.87 -11.08 -5.42
C LYS A 103 2.25 -11.50 -4.93
N THR A 104 3.01 -10.57 -4.38
CA THR A 104 4.40 -10.79 -3.98
C THR A 104 4.56 -10.55 -2.49
N SER A 105 5.28 -11.46 -1.81
CA SER A 105 5.56 -11.28 -0.39
C SER A 105 6.56 -10.14 -0.17
N TYR A 106 6.28 -9.33 0.85
CA TYR A 106 7.19 -8.29 1.30
C TYR A 106 8.26 -8.88 2.21
N ARG A 107 9.13 -8.02 2.77
CA ARG A 107 10.30 -8.45 3.56
C ARG A 107 9.98 -9.31 4.77
N ASN A 108 8.86 -9.07 5.42
CA ASN A 108 8.44 -9.83 6.60
C ASN A 108 6.94 -10.04 6.57
N ASP A 109 6.47 -10.90 7.44
CA ASP A 109 5.08 -11.30 7.47
C ASP A 109 4.28 -10.63 8.60
N ASP A 110 4.80 -9.58 9.22
CA ASP A 110 4.14 -8.94 10.35
C ASP A 110 2.75 -8.43 10.00
N GLY A 111 2.61 -7.79 8.84
CA GLY A 111 1.31 -7.30 8.36
C GLY A 111 0.34 -8.44 8.09
N ILE A 112 0.81 -9.49 7.41
CA ILE A 112 -0.01 -10.66 7.09
C ILE A 112 -0.45 -11.35 8.39
N ASN A 113 0.44 -11.51 9.34
CA ASN A 113 0.12 -12.16 10.62
C ASN A 113 -0.89 -11.33 11.42
N PHE A 114 -0.76 -10.00 11.40
CA PHE A 114 -1.73 -9.11 12.03
C PHE A 114 -3.13 -9.31 11.43
N LEU A 115 -3.22 -9.33 10.10
CA LEU A 115 -4.49 -9.49 9.40
C LEU A 115 -5.13 -10.84 9.71
N LYS A 116 -4.35 -11.91 9.70
CA LYS A 116 -4.86 -13.24 10.01
C LYS A 116 -5.37 -13.32 11.46
N LYS A 117 -4.64 -12.75 12.42
CA LYS A 117 -5.08 -12.69 13.81
C LYS A 117 -6.35 -11.87 13.97
N SER A 118 -6.55 -10.89 13.11
CA SER A 118 -7.73 -10.02 13.11
C SER A 118 -8.88 -10.62 12.30
N LYS A 119 -8.72 -11.84 11.81
CA LYS A 119 -9.73 -12.60 11.04
C LYS A 119 -10.06 -11.96 9.70
N VAL A 120 -9.12 -11.24 9.13
CA VAL A 120 -9.20 -10.80 7.74
C VAL A 120 -8.71 -11.94 6.87
N GLU A 121 -9.45 -12.26 5.82
CA GLU A 121 -9.04 -13.29 4.88
C GLU A 121 -7.87 -12.78 4.04
N VAL A 122 -6.77 -13.55 3.99
CA VAL A 122 -5.56 -13.15 3.27
C VAL A 122 -5.21 -14.24 2.28
N ILE A 123 -5.11 -13.89 1.02
CA ILE A 123 -4.89 -14.82 -0.08
C ILE A 123 -3.71 -14.35 -0.90
N LYS A 124 -2.71 -15.21 -1.05
CA LYS A 124 -1.61 -14.95 -1.96
C LYS A 124 -2.01 -15.41 -3.35
N ASN A 125 -2.02 -14.47 -4.29
CA ASN A 125 -2.49 -14.67 -5.65
C ASN A 125 -1.32 -14.48 -6.64
N GLY A 126 -0.38 -15.41 -6.63
CA GLY A 126 0.75 -15.20 -7.53
C GLY A 126 1.69 -16.36 -7.67
#